data_4e40e567ac83aa808babcdbc38018d2c
#
_entry.id   4e40e567ac83aa808babcdbc38018d2c
#
_cell.length_a   1.000
_cell.length_b   1.000
_cell.length_c   1.000
_cell.angle_alpha   90.00
_cell.angle_beta   90.00
_cell.angle_gamma   90.00
#
_symmetry.space_group_name_H-M   'P 1'
#
loop_
_entity.id
_entity.type
_entity.pdbx_description
1 polymer ?
#
loop_
_entity_poly.entity_id
_entity_poly.type
_entity_poly.pdbx_seq_one_letter_code
_entity_poly.pdbx_strand_id
1 'polypeptide(L)'
;APTNLKIMHKAAEYFMQINDPEKAIAVFNNILKVDNSDGEARRGVTNANARLSMNKQKWDGGDGGNFRDLLKNKDKAKQLEDLNRIGATKEQMMEQLAYLGAEYEADPNNVDTSRRIGELYERLDDYASALSYYQWAYQLSNGDASLETKVHKISDRLDEANLAHLQSVIDADPTADTAEAAREQLKELHQRRIEKLVASSRERVERNP
;
A
#
# COMPACT_ATOMS: atom_id res chain seq x y z
N ALA A 1 17.21 45.96 -2.83
CA ALA A 1 16.80 45.25 -4.02
C ALA A 1 15.26 45.26 -4.10
N PRO A 2 14.67 45.65 -5.19
CA PRO A 2 13.24 45.77 -5.31
C PRO A 2 12.62 44.37 -5.40
N THR A 3 11.95 43.96 -4.37
CA THR A 3 11.08 42.76 -4.31
C THR A 3 9.75 43.09 -5.02
N ASN A 4 9.83 43.43 -6.31
CA ASN A 4 8.62 43.64 -7.10
C ASN A 4 8.10 42.28 -7.60
N LEU A 5 7.16 41.71 -6.86
CA LEU A 5 6.58 40.41 -7.16
C LEU A 5 6.05 40.30 -8.61
N LYS A 6 5.45 41.38 -9.14
CA LYS A 6 4.97 41.41 -10.54
C LYS A 6 6.11 41.23 -11.57
N ILE A 7 7.30 41.82 -11.31
CA ILE A 7 8.46 41.64 -12.19
C ILE A 7 9.00 40.22 -12.06
N MET A 8 9.01 39.67 -10.84
CA MET A 8 9.45 38.29 -10.60
C MET A 8 8.54 37.28 -11.28
N HIS A 9 7.22 37.46 -11.22
CA HIS A 9 6.28 36.61 -11.96
C HIS A 9 6.54 36.62 -13.47
N LYS A 10 6.70 37.83 -14.06
CA LYS A 10 7.02 37.95 -15.49
C LYS A 10 8.34 37.29 -15.85
N ALA A 11 9.34 37.39 -14.97
CA ALA A 11 10.64 36.74 -15.18
C ALA A 11 10.51 35.21 -15.14
N ALA A 12 9.72 34.67 -14.20
CA ALA A 12 9.47 33.25 -14.10
C ALA A 12 8.70 32.72 -15.34
N GLU A 13 7.67 33.44 -15.79
CA GLU A 13 6.96 33.12 -17.02
C GLU A 13 7.86 33.12 -18.25
N TYR A 14 8.73 34.12 -18.36
CA TYR A 14 9.72 34.19 -19.44
C TYR A 14 10.64 32.97 -19.46
N PHE A 15 11.16 32.54 -18.28
CA PHE A 15 11.94 31.31 -18.20
C PHE A 15 11.14 30.07 -18.57
N MET A 16 9.86 30.02 -18.25
CA MET A 16 8.97 28.96 -18.72
C MET A 16 8.78 28.98 -20.25
N GLN A 17 8.67 30.15 -20.87
CA GLN A 17 8.52 30.30 -22.34
C GLN A 17 9.78 29.85 -23.09
N ILE A 18 10.98 30.17 -22.59
CA ILE A 18 12.26 29.75 -23.21
C ILE A 18 12.66 28.31 -22.84
N ASN A 19 11.76 27.55 -22.17
CA ASN A 19 11.96 26.18 -21.75
C ASN A 19 13.15 25.96 -20.79
N ASP A 20 13.37 26.94 -19.90
CA ASP A 20 14.34 26.86 -18.81
C ASP A 20 13.62 26.73 -17.45
N PRO A 21 13.08 25.52 -17.14
CA PRO A 21 12.28 25.30 -15.95
C PRO A 21 13.10 25.42 -14.65
N GLU A 22 14.42 25.19 -14.68
CA GLU A 22 15.26 25.31 -13.49
C GLU A 22 15.32 26.76 -12.99
N LYS A 23 15.54 27.72 -13.90
CA LYS A 23 15.53 29.14 -13.55
C LYS A 23 14.12 29.61 -13.16
N ALA A 24 13.08 29.11 -13.83
CA ALA A 24 11.71 29.41 -13.43
C ALA A 24 11.41 28.99 -11.99
N ILE A 25 11.81 27.76 -11.59
CA ILE A 25 11.67 27.25 -10.21
C ILE A 25 12.39 28.16 -9.21
N ALA A 26 13.63 28.59 -9.53
CA ALA A 26 14.41 29.46 -8.66
C ALA A 26 13.70 30.80 -8.41
N VAL A 27 13.11 31.39 -9.47
CA VAL A 27 12.37 32.66 -9.37
C VAL A 27 11.06 32.46 -8.59
N PHE A 28 10.28 31.43 -8.87
CA PHE A 28 9.04 31.16 -8.12
C PHE A 28 9.32 30.89 -6.64
N ASN A 29 10.38 30.16 -6.31
CA ASN A 29 10.79 29.95 -4.92
C ASN A 29 11.21 31.25 -4.22
N ASN A 30 11.81 32.19 -4.95
CA ASN A 30 12.13 33.50 -4.40
C ASN A 30 10.86 34.35 -4.16
N ILE A 31 9.84 34.23 -5.00
CA ILE A 31 8.50 34.82 -4.76
C ILE A 31 7.92 34.27 -3.46
N LEU A 32 7.93 32.94 -3.29
CA LEU A 32 7.40 32.27 -2.10
C LEU A 32 8.17 32.58 -0.80
N LYS A 33 9.45 32.98 -0.89
CA LYS A 33 10.19 33.51 0.27
C LYS A 33 9.72 34.88 0.70
N VAL A 34 9.20 35.70 -0.23
CA VAL A 34 8.68 37.05 0.03
C VAL A 34 7.20 36.98 0.43
N ASP A 35 6.41 36.19 -0.30
CA ASP A 35 4.99 35.93 -0.03
C ASP A 35 4.72 34.43 -0.13
N ASN A 36 4.74 33.78 1.02
CA ASN A 36 4.48 32.33 1.10
C ASN A 36 3.02 31.95 0.76
N SER A 37 2.10 32.92 0.70
CA SER A 37 0.69 32.69 0.34
C SER A 37 0.42 32.81 -1.15
N ASP A 38 1.40 33.19 -1.97
CA ASP A 38 1.25 33.36 -3.42
C ASP A 38 0.88 32.04 -4.13
N GLY A 39 -0.40 31.91 -4.46
CA GLY A 39 -0.95 30.70 -5.11
C GLY A 39 -0.50 30.55 -6.56
N GLU A 40 -0.13 31.62 -7.24
CA GLU A 40 0.37 31.60 -8.60
C GLU A 40 1.81 31.06 -8.65
N ALA A 41 2.65 31.52 -7.73
CA ALA A 41 4.02 31.03 -7.58
C ALA A 41 4.03 29.53 -7.21
N ARG A 42 3.16 29.06 -6.30
CA ARG A 42 3.06 27.62 -5.97
C ARG A 42 2.69 26.78 -7.18
N ARG A 43 1.68 27.19 -7.97
CA ARG A 43 1.33 26.51 -9.22
C ARG A 43 2.46 26.56 -10.24
N GLY A 44 3.17 27.68 -10.30
CA GLY A 44 4.33 27.87 -11.14
C GLY A 44 5.46 26.87 -10.84
N VAL A 45 5.78 26.66 -9.56
CA VAL A 45 6.77 25.63 -9.14
C VAL A 45 6.34 24.24 -9.58
N THR A 46 5.08 23.89 -9.39
CA THR A 46 4.55 22.57 -9.79
C THR A 46 4.66 22.36 -11.30
N ASN A 47 4.26 23.37 -12.10
CA ASN A 47 4.35 23.30 -13.56
C ASN A 47 5.79 23.23 -14.06
N ALA A 48 6.70 24.01 -13.46
CA ALA A 48 8.10 24.03 -13.83
C ALA A 48 8.78 22.69 -13.47
N ASN A 49 8.48 22.09 -12.32
CA ASN A 49 8.97 20.75 -11.96
C ASN A 49 8.46 19.66 -12.92
N ALA A 50 7.19 19.72 -13.33
CA ALA A 50 6.66 18.82 -14.33
C ALA A 50 7.41 18.93 -15.67
N ARG A 51 7.68 20.17 -16.15
CA ARG A 51 8.48 20.40 -17.36
C ARG A 51 9.93 19.95 -17.21
N LEU A 52 10.54 20.16 -16.06
CA LEU A 52 11.90 19.70 -15.78
C LEU A 52 11.99 18.16 -15.87
N SER A 53 11.02 17.47 -15.30
CA SER A 53 10.92 16.00 -15.40
C SER A 53 10.74 15.53 -16.85
N MET A 54 9.89 16.22 -17.62
CA MET A 54 9.69 15.92 -19.04
C MET A 54 10.95 16.20 -19.89
N ASN A 55 11.70 17.26 -19.57
CA ASN A 55 12.95 17.58 -20.27
C ASN A 55 14.07 16.58 -19.94
N LYS A 56 14.18 16.14 -18.67
CA LYS A 56 15.12 15.07 -18.29
C LYS A 56 14.79 13.75 -19.00
N GLN A 57 13.53 13.39 -19.10
CA GLN A 57 13.10 12.21 -19.85
C GLN A 57 13.40 12.28 -21.34
N LYS A 58 13.38 13.50 -21.96
CA LYS A 58 13.75 13.69 -23.37
C LYS A 58 15.27 13.64 -23.60
N TRP A 59 16.08 14.03 -22.64
CA TRP A 59 17.54 14.05 -22.75
C TRP A 59 18.15 12.66 -22.57
N ASP A 60 17.56 11.80 -21.72
CA ASP A 60 17.96 10.39 -21.56
C ASP A 60 17.50 9.47 -22.74
N GLY A 61 16.81 10.01 -23.74
CA GLY A 61 16.28 9.31 -24.91
C GLY A 61 17.32 8.92 -25.99
N GLY A 62 18.58 8.79 -25.63
CA GLY A 62 19.69 8.47 -26.54
C GLY A 62 20.01 6.99 -26.72
N ASP A 63 19.32 6.07 -26.07
CA ASP A 63 19.48 4.64 -26.35
C ASP A 63 18.16 3.87 -26.12
N GLY A 64 17.82 2.97 -27.05
CA GLY A 64 16.52 2.29 -27.16
C GLY A 64 16.10 1.37 -25.99
N GLY A 65 16.77 1.47 -24.83
CA GLY A 65 16.45 0.74 -23.59
C GLY A 65 15.31 1.37 -22.79
N ASN A 66 15.20 2.69 -22.79
CA ASN A 66 14.34 3.43 -21.86
C ASN A 66 12.83 3.41 -22.24
N PHE A 67 12.50 3.29 -23.52
CA PHE A 67 11.10 3.23 -23.97
C PHE A 67 10.44 1.88 -23.62
N ARG A 68 11.21 0.80 -23.62
CA ARG A 68 10.74 -0.53 -23.21
C ARG A 68 10.50 -0.62 -21.70
N ASP A 69 11.34 0.06 -20.91
CA ASP A 69 11.19 0.14 -19.46
C ASP A 69 10.07 1.10 -19.04
N LEU A 70 9.85 2.18 -19.82
CA LEU A 70 8.69 3.08 -19.66
C LEU A 70 7.37 2.38 -20.04
N LEU A 71 7.36 1.53 -21.06
CA LEU A 71 6.19 0.69 -21.39
C LEU A 71 5.94 -0.35 -20.28
N LYS A 72 6.98 -1.01 -19.78
CA LYS A 72 6.86 -1.93 -18.63
C LYS A 72 6.36 -1.23 -17.37
N ASN A 73 6.84 -0.01 -17.09
CA ASN A 73 6.35 0.79 -15.95
C ASN A 73 4.92 1.29 -16.18
N LYS A 74 4.51 1.58 -17.40
CA LYS A 74 3.15 2.00 -17.74
C LYS A 74 2.17 0.83 -17.67
N ASP A 75 2.60 -0.34 -18.09
CA ASP A 75 1.84 -1.58 -17.94
C ASP A 75 1.77 -2.00 -16.46
N LYS A 76 2.86 -1.84 -15.71
CA LYS A 76 2.87 -2.00 -14.24
C LYS A 76 1.93 -1.00 -13.53
N ALA A 77 1.96 0.27 -13.91
CA ALA A 77 1.07 1.29 -13.36
C ALA A 77 -0.40 1.00 -13.69
N LYS A 78 -0.68 0.55 -14.90
CA LYS A 78 -2.03 0.17 -15.34
C LYS A 78 -2.51 -1.11 -14.63
N GLN A 79 -1.65 -2.10 -14.48
CA GLN A 79 -1.93 -3.29 -13.69
C GLN A 79 -2.19 -2.95 -12.21
N LEU A 80 -1.41 -2.04 -11.63
CA LEU A 80 -1.61 -1.53 -10.26
C LEU A 80 -2.91 -0.71 -10.12
N GLU A 81 -3.31 0.04 -11.16
CA GLU A 81 -4.54 0.82 -11.17
C GLU A 81 -5.78 -0.08 -11.37
N ASP A 82 -5.68 -1.09 -12.21
CA ASP A 82 -6.70 -2.14 -12.37
C ASP A 82 -6.83 -3.01 -11.09
N LEU A 83 -5.75 -3.11 -10.29
CA LEU A 83 -5.69 -3.78 -8.98
C LEU A 83 -6.53 -3.09 -7.90
N ASN A 84 -6.51 -1.76 -7.89
CA ASN A 84 -7.26 -0.94 -6.95
C ASN A 84 -8.72 -0.74 -7.35
N ARG A 85 -9.14 -1.21 -8.54
CA ARG A 85 -10.53 -1.16 -8.96
C ARG A 85 -11.38 -2.07 -8.08
N ILE A 86 -12.35 -1.48 -7.43
CA ILE A 86 -13.44 -2.20 -6.75
C ILE A 86 -14.14 -3.06 -7.82
N GLY A 87 -13.90 -4.38 -7.81
CA GLY A 87 -14.49 -5.32 -8.75
C GLY A 87 -13.53 -6.21 -9.54
N ALA A 88 -12.26 -6.33 -9.13
CA ALA A 88 -11.35 -7.32 -9.74
C ALA A 88 -11.92 -8.74 -9.58
N THR A 89 -11.95 -9.51 -10.68
CA THR A 89 -12.39 -10.90 -10.63
C THR A 89 -11.38 -11.78 -9.90
N LYS A 90 -11.82 -12.97 -9.46
CA LYS A 90 -10.94 -13.93 -8.78
C LYS A 90 -9.74 -14.33 -9.64
N GLU A 91 -9.95 -14.48 -10.95
CA GLU A 91 -8.90 -14.80 -11.93
C GLU A 91 -7.87 -13.65 -12.01
N GLN A 92 -8.32 -12.41 -12.05
CA GLN A 92 -7.42 -11.24 -12.05
C GLN A 92 -6.61 -11.16 -10.76
N MET A 93 -7.22 -11.44 -9.61
CA MET A 93 -6.50 -11.47 -8.32
C MET A 93 -5.44 -12.58 -8.29
N MET A 94 -5.72 -13.76 -8.88
CA MET A 94 -4.73 -14.84 -8.98
C MET A 94 -3.57 -14.51 -9.91
N GLU A 95 -3.83 -13.85 -11.05
CA GLU A 95 -2.78 -13.38 -11.96
C GLU A 95 -1.85 -12.38 -11.25
N GLN A 96 -2.42 -11.53 -10.43
CA GLN A 96 -1.67 -10.56 -9.63
C GLN A 96 -0.84 -11.21 -8.54
N LEU A 97 -1.38 -12.24 -7.86
CA LEU A 97 -0.61 -13.03 -6.92
C LEU A 97 0.60 -13.68 -7.57
N ALA A 98 0.46 -14.21 -8.80
CA ALA A 98 1.58 -14.77 -9.53
C ALA A 98 2.66 -13.72 -9.84
N TYR A 99 2.24 -12.50 -10.23
CA TYR A 99 3.17 -11.40 -10.48
C TYR A 99 3.89 -10.94 -9.21
N LEU A 100 3.14 -10.68 -8.12
CA LEU A 100 3.73 -10.28 -6.83
C LEU A 100 4.56 -11.40 -6.21
N GLY A 101 4.21 -12.66 -6.45
CA GLY A 101 5.00 -13.82 -6.05
C GLY A 101 6.41 -13.79 -6.65
N ALA A 102 6.53 -13.47 -7.94
CA ALA A 102 7.82 -13.31 -8.61
C ALA A 102 8.62 -12.10 -8.06
N GLU A 103 7.95 -10.99 -7.71
CA GLU A 103 8.59 -9.86 -7.01
C GLU A 103 9.08 -10.26 -5.61
N TYR A 104 8.28 -11.03 -4.89
CA TYR A 104 8.62 -11.52 -3.55
C TYR A 104 9.81 -12.49 -3.59
N GLU A 105 9.88 -13.39 -4.57
CA GLU A 105 11.04 -14.27 -4.78
C GLU A 105 12.33 -13.49 -5.05
N ALA A 106 12.24 -12.37 -5.77
CA ALA A 106 13.37 -11.51 -6.06
C ALA A 106 13.83 -10.68 -4.84
N ASP A 107 12.90 -10.22 -4.01
CA ASP A 107 13.16 -9.49 -2.76
C ASP A 107 12.13 -9.83 -1.67
N PRO A 108 12.37 -10.91 -0.89
CA PRO A 108 11.47 -11.35 0.18
C PRO A 108 11.34 -10.35 1.34
N ASN A 109 12.27 -9.37 1.44
CA ASN A 109 12.30 -8.39 2.52
C ASN A 109 11.54 -7.09 2.17
N ASN A 110 10.89 -7.05 1.02
CA ASN A 110 10.08 -5.90 0.63
C ASN A 110 8.74 -5.88 1.39
N VAL A 111 8.63 -4.92 2.31
CA VAL A 111 7.42 -4.73 3.14
C VAL A 111 6.16 -4.49 2.29
N ASP A 112 6.28 -3.65 1.23
CA ASP A 112 5.13 -3.29 0.40
C ASP A 112 4.64 -4.47 -0.44
N THR A 113 5.55 -5.27 -1.01
CA THR A 113 5.19 -6.49 -1.75
C THR A 113 4.50 -7.50 -0.85
N SER A 114 5.04 -7.75 0.35
CA SER A 114 4.44 -8.66 1.34
C SER A 114 3.05 -8.19 1.77
N ARG A 115 2.89 -6.88 2.03
CA ARG A 115 1.60 -6.27 2.37
C ARG A 115 0.56 -6.45 1.25
N ARG A 116 0.94 -6.22 -0.01
CA ARG A 116 0.04 -6.36 -1.18
C ARG A 116 -0.39 -7.80 -1.40
N ILE A 117 0.51 -8.76 -1.23
CA ILE A 117 0.17 -10.18 -1.30
C ILE A 117 -0.86 -10.51 -0.20
N GLY A 118 -0.64 -10.03 1.04
CA GLY A 118 -1.60 -10.18 2.12
C GLY A 118 -2.98 -9.58 1.81
N GLU A 119 -3.03 -8.41 1.18
CA GLU A 119 -4.29 -7.76 0.74
C GLU A 119 -5.04 -8.58 -0.32
N LEU A 120 -4.34 -9.22 -1.25
CA LEU A 120 -4.97 -10.09 -2.25
C LEU A 120 -5.52 -11.37 -1.63
N TYR A 121 -4.78 -12.02 -0.74
CA TYR A 121 -5.28 -13.19 -0.01
C TYR A 121 -6.48 -12.85 0.89
N GLU A 122 -6.49 -11.66 1.55
CA GLU A 122 -7.66 -11.19 2.30
C GLU A 122 -8.90 -11.04 1.41
N ARG A 123 -8.73 -10.53 0.17
CA ARG A 123 -9.84 -10.39 -0.81
C ARG A 123 -10.30 -11.70 -1.40
N LEU A 124 -9.44 -12.72 -1.37
CA LEU A 124 -9.76 -14.09 -1.78
C LEU A 124 -10.33 -14.93 -0.64
N ASP A 125 -10.56 -14.33 0.54
CA ASP A 125 -10.99 -14.98 1.78
C ASP A 125 -10.02 -16.08 2.30
N ASP A 126 -8.78 -16.10 1.80
CA ASP A 126 -7.71 -16.93 2.35
C ASP A 126 -7.00 -16.20 3.50
N TYR A 127 -7.67 -16.18 4.65
CA TYR A 127 -7.18 -15.46 5.83
C TYR A 127 -5.91 -16.08 6.43
N ALA A 128 -5.65 -17.36 6.21
CA ALA A 128 -4.43 -18.02 6.70
C ALA A 128 -3.20 -17.50 5.96
N SER A 129 -3.23 -17.48 4.63
CA SER A 129 -2.16 -16.92 3.80
C SER A 129 -2.03 -15.41 4.03
N ALA A 130 -3.15 -14.68 4.08
CA ALA A 130 -3.15 -13.25 4.37
C ALA A 130 -2.44 -12.93 5.69
N LEU A 131 -2.76 -13.68 6.76
CA LEU A 131 -2.15 -13.50 8.08
C LEU A 131 -0.63 -13.69 8.03
N SER A 132 -0.16 -14.73 7.35
CA SER A 132 1.28 -15.03 7.23
C SER A 132 2.05 -13.87 6.56
N TYR A 133 1.53 -13.34 5.46
CA TYR A 133 2.17 -12.22 4.76
C TYR A 133 2.09 -10.90 5.53
N TYR A 134 0.98 -10.60 6.23
CA TYR A 134 0.90 -9.42 7.09
C TYR A 134 1.82 -9.52 8.31
N GLN A 135 1.95 -10.69 8.93
CA GLN A 135 2.90 -10.90 10.03
C GLN A 135 4.35 -10.69 9.57
N TRP A 136 4.70 -11.19 8.37
CA TRP A 136 6.01 -10.97 7.79
C TRP A 136 6.28 -9.49 7.53
N ALA A 137 5.33 -8.80 6.89
CA ALA A 137 5.42 -7.35 6.65
C ALA A 137 5.56 -6.56 7.96
N TYR A 138 4.85 -6.96 9.02
CA TYR A 138 4.94 -6.35 10.35
C TYR A 138 6.34 -6.52 10.97
N GLN A 139 6.91 -7.71 10.87
CA GLN A 139 8.28 -7.96 11.36
C GLN A 139 9.32 -7.14 10.60
N LEU A 140 9.22 -7.06 9.28
CA LEU A 140 10.12 -6.28 8.43
C LEU A 140 10.02 -4.77 8.67
N SER A 141 8.85 -4.27 9.02
CA SER A 141 8.59 -2.85 9.30
C SER A 141 9.04 -2.39 10.70
N ASN A 142 9.65 -3.27 11.50
CA ASN A 142 10.01 -3.01 12.90
C ASN A 142 8.82 -2.56 13.77
N GLY A 143 7.65 -3.12 13.53
CA GLY A 143 6.48 -2.90 14.38
C GLY A 143 5.57 -1.74 13.95
N ASP A 144 5.30 -1.59 12.65
CA ASP A 144 4.32 -0.62 12.16
C ASP A 144 2.92 -0.88 12.76
N ALA A 145 2.36 0.14 13.45
CA ALA A 145 1.09 0.04 14.15
C ALA A 145 -0.11 -0.23 13.22
N SER A 146 -0.04 0.18 11.95
CA SER A 146 -1.08 -0.10 10.95
C SER A 146 -1.07 -1.58 10.58
N LEU A 147 0.12 -2.16 10.37
CA LEU A 147 0.28 -3.59 10.10
C LEU A 147 -0.08 -4.43 11.33
N GLU A 148 0.26 -4.00 12.54
CA GLU A 148 -0.17 -4.66 13.78
C GLU A 148 -1.70 -4.76 13.87
N THR A 149 -2.39 -3.64 13.64
CA THR A 149 -3.85 -3.60 13.60
C THR A 149 -4.43 -4.54 12.54
N LYS A 150 -3.77 -4.61 11.39
CA LYS A 150 -4.18 -5.49 10.28
C LYS A 150 -4.01 -6.95 10.65
N VAL A 151 -2.87 -7.34 11.24
CA VAL A 151 -2.59 -8.69 11.74
C VAL A 151 -3.66 -9.13 12.74
N HIS A 152 -4.01 -8.29 13.72
CA HIS A 152 -5.07 -8.60 14.67
C HIS A 152 -6.40 -8.83 13.98
N LYS A 153 -6.81 -7.91 13.10
CA LYS A 153 -8.07 -8.01 12.37
C LYS A 153 -8.17 -9.28 11.52
N ILE A 154 -7.09 -9.66 10.82
CA ILE A 154 -7.08 -10.87 9.98
C ILE A 154 -7.05 -12.12 10.84
N SER A 155 -6.31 -12.12 11.96
CA SER A 155 -6.35 -13.21 12.94
C SER A 155 -7.76 -13.46 13.47
N ASP A 156 -8.51 -12.41 13.80
CA ASP A 156 -9.90 -12.54 14.26
C ASP A 156 -10.82 -13.10 13.17
N ARG A 157 -10.66 -12.65 11.91
CA ARG A 157 -11.41 -13.21 10.77
C ARG A 157 -11.09 -14.67 10.50
N LEU A 158 -9.82 -15.07 10.62
CA LEU A 158 -9.42 -16.47 10.50
C LEU A 158 -10.06 -17.32 11.59
N ASP A 159 -10.05 -16.85 12.84
CA ASP A 159 -10.71 -17.54 13.95
C ASP A 159 -12.22 -17.67 13.70
N GLU A 160 -12.88 -16.62 13.18
CA GLU A 160 -14.32 -16.67 12.81
C GLU A 160 -14.61 -17.65 11.68
N ALA A 161 -13.79 -17.68 10.64
CA ALA A 161 -13.93 -18.62 9.53
C ALA A 161 -13.75 -20.06 9.99
N ASN A 162 -12.76 -20.32 10.86
CA ASN A 162 -12.53 -21.64 11.45
C ASN A 162 -13.70 -22.08 12.34
N LEU A 163 -14.27 -21.18 13.16
CA LEU A 163 -15.46 -21.48 13.96
C LEU A 163 -16.66 -21.86 13.07
N ALA A 164 -16.90 -21.08 12.02
CA ALA A 164 -17.99 -21.36 11.08
C ALA A 164 -17.79 -22.70 10.36
N HIS A 165 -16.57 -23.01 9.96
CA HIS A 165 -16.24 -24.30 9.33
C HIS A 165 -16.46 -25.46 10.29
N LEU A 166 -15.93 -25.40 11.52
CA LEU A 166 -16.11 -26.45 12.52
C LEU A 166 -17.58 -26.67 12.86
N GLN A 167 -18.36 -25.59 12.98
CA GLN A 167 -19.80 -25.69 13.19
C GLN A 167 -20.50 -26.37 12.00
N SER A 168 -20.13 -26.06 10.77
CA SER A 168 -20.70 -26.69 9.56
C SER A 168 -20.40 -28.18 9.49
N VAL A 169 -19.24 -28.63 9.95
CA VAL A 169 -18.87 -30.04 10.04
C VAL A 169 -19.73 -30.76 11.06
N ILE A 170 -19.98 -30.16 12.23
CA ILE A 170 -20.85 -30.71 13.28
C ILE A 170 -22.29 -30.82 12.80
N ASP A 171 -22.80 -29.79 12.11
CA ASP A 171 -24.18 -29.72 11.63
C ASP A 171 -24.44 -30.70 10.48
N ALA A 172 -23.42 -31.04 9.68
CA ALA A 172 -23.54 -31.94 8.54
C ALA A 172 -23.84 -33.41 8.98
N ASP A 173 -23.14 -33.90 9.99
CA ASP A 173 -23.39 -35.18 10.63
C ASP A 173 -23.00 -35.14 12.13
N PRO A 174 -23.94 -34.83 13.02
CA PRO A 174 -23.67 -34.71 14.45
C PRO A 174 -23.17 -35.97 15.14
N THR A 175 -23.36 -37.14 14.51
CA THR A 175 -23.03 -38.45 15.07
C THR A 175 -21.71 -39.03 14.57
N ALA A 176 -21.11 -38.41 13.56
CA ALA A 176 -19.85 -38.85 13.00
C ALA A 176 -18.64 -38.58 13.95
N ASP A 177 -17.63 -39.44 13.87
CA ASP A 177 -16.34 -39.22 14.59
C ASP A 177 -15.70 -37.88 14.25
N THR A 178 -15.90 -37.39 13.02
CA THR A 178 -15.47 -36.07 12.56
C THR A 178 -16.15 -34.94 13.33
N ALA A 179 -17.40 -35.08 13.71
CA ALA A 179 -18.11 -34.08 14.50
C ALA A 179 -17.61 -34.04 15.96
N GLU A 180 -17.21 -35.17 16.54
CA GLU A 180 -16.61 -35.21 17.87
C GLU A 180 -15.26 -34.50 17.88
N ALA A 181 -14.39 -34.75 16.89
CA ALA A 181 -13.13 -34.07 16.71
C ALA A 181 -13.31 -32.56 16.47
N ALA A 182 -14.32 -32.16 15.67
CA ALA A 182 -14.65 -30.76 15.43
C ALA A 182 -15.14 -30.05 16.70
N ARG A 183 -15.92 -30.71 17.57
CA ARG A 183 -16.35 -30.15 18.87
C ARG A 183 -15.16 -29.86 19.79
N GLU A 184 -14.17 -30.77 19.82
CA GLU A 184 -12.98 -30.56 20.64
C GLU A 184 -12.15 -29.38 20.12
N GLN A 185 -11.91 -29.31 18.80
CA GLN A 185 -11.22 -28.16 18.17
C GLN A 185 -11.97 -26.85 18.40
N LEU A 186 -13.30 -26.87 18.38
CA LEU A 186 -14.14 -25.70 18.64
C LEU A 186 -13.97 -25.19 20.09
N LYS A 187 -13.90 -26.10 21.07
CA LYS A 187 -13.60 -25.72 22.47
C LYS A 187 -12.22 -25.11 22.62
N GLU A 188 -11.20 -25.72 22.01
CA GLU A 188 -9.84 -25.21 22.03
C GLU A 188 -9.75 -23.81 21.41
N LEU A 189 -10.45 -23.59 20.28
CA LEU A 189 -10.46 -22.30 19.60
C LEU A 189 -11.17 -21.23 20.44
N HIS A 190 -12.28 -21.56 21.08
CA HIS A 190 -12.97 -20.66 22.01
C HIS A 190 -12.08 -20.30 23.21
N GLN A 191 -11.41 -21.28 23.81
CA GLN A 191 -10.50 -21.05 24.92
C GLN A 191 -9.36 -20.10 24.52
N ARG A 192 -8.74 -20.31 23.37
CA ARG A 192 -7.69 -19.48 22.82
C ARG A 192 -8.15 -18.03 22.55
N ARG A 193 -9.38 -17.85 22.03
CA ARG A 193 -9.98 -16.52 21.87
C ARG A 193 -10.17 -15.79 23.20
N ILE A 194 -10.65 -16.49 24.22
CA ILE A 194 -10.83 -15.92 25.56
C ILE A 194 -9.46 -15.48 26.13
N GLU A 195 -8.43 -16.30 25.98
CA GLU A 195 -7.08 -15.97 26.45
C GLU A 195 -6.51 -14.73 25.75
N LYS A 196 -6.69 -14.62 24.42
CA LYS A 196 -6.31 -13.42 23.64
C LYS A 196 -7.04 -12.17 24.17
N LEU A 197 -8.34 -12.25 24.40
CA LEU A 197 -9.15 -11.13 24.89
C LEU A 197 -8.71 -10.70 26.31
N VAL A 198 -8.43 -11.65 27.18
CA VAL A 198 -7.92 -11.36 28.53
C VAL A 198 -6.55 -10.71 28.48
N ALA A 199 -5.65 -11.22 27.63
CA ALA A 199 -4.31 -10.65 27.47
C ALA A 199 -4.37 -9.20 26.96
N SER A 200 -5.15 -8.95 25.90
CA SER A 200 -5.30 -7.60 25.32
C SER A 200 -5.97 -6.62 26.29
N SER A 201 -6.92 -7.10 27.11
CA SER A 201 -7.56 -6.28 28.14
C SER A 201 -6.59 -5.90 29.27
N ARG A 202 -5.73 -6.82 29.69
CA ARG A 202 -4.66 -6.55 30.67
C ARG A 202 -3.68 -5.50 30.16
N GLU A 203 -3.19 -5.63 28.93
CA GLU A 203 -2.30 -4.64 28.33
C GLU A 203 -2.92 -3.25 28.25
N ARG A 204 -4.24 -3.15 27.94
CA ARG A 204 -4.95 -1.86 27.92
C ARG A 204 -5.01 -1.22 29.31
N VAL A 205 -5.27 -2.01 30.35
CA VAL A 205 -5.29 -1.53 31.74
C VAL A 205 -3.90 -1.08 32.18
N GLU A 206 -2.84 -1.80 31.81
CA GLU A 206 -1.46 -1.44 32.13
C GLU A 206 -1.01 -0.16 31.41
N ARG A 207 -1.46 0.07 30.18
CA ARG A 207 -1.13 1.28 29.40
C ARG A 207 -1.92 2.52 29.83
N ASN A 208 -3.10 2.35 30.46
CA ASN A 208 -3.97 3.42 30.95
C ASN A 208 -4.43 3.09 32.38
N PRO A 209 -3.57 3.31 33.38
CA PRO A 209 -3.91 3.10 34.79
C PRO A 209 -4.97 4.08 35.32
#